data_c2565edb3d080a0f68c8e213b90c7087
#
_entry.id   c2565edb3d080a0f68c8e213b90c7087
#
_cell.length_a   1.000
_cell.length_b   1.000
_cell.length_c   1.000
_cell.angle_alpha   90.00
_cell.angle_beta   90.00
_cell.angle_gamma   90.00
#
_symmetry.space_group_name_H-M   'P 1'
#
loop_
_entity.id
_entity.type
_entity.pdbx_description
1 polymer ?
#
loop_
_entity_poly.entity_id
_entity_poly.type
_entity_poly.pdbx_seq_one_letter_code
_entity_poly.pdbx_strand_id
1 'polypeptide(L)'
;GFGKTEIAVRAAFKAVADSKQVAVLVPTTILALQHYNTFVQRLHNFPCNIDYVSRLRTAKELSDIKKRLKEGQIDIIIGTHKILSKDFVFKDLGLLIIDEEQKRNLGK
;
A
#
# COMPACT_ATOMS: atom_id res chain seq x y z
N GLY A 1 -9.97 8.23 -11.20
CA GLY A 1 -9.45 8.46 -12.48
C GLY A 1 -7.95 8.30 -12.62
N PHE A 2 -7.52 8.55 -13.81
CA PHE A 2 -6.12 8.34 -14.14
C PHE A 2 -5.20 9.24 -13.35
N GLY A 3 -5.59 10.50 -13.20
CA GLY A 3 -4.75 11.44 -12.51
C GLY A 3 -4.51 11.09 -11.07
N LYS A 4 -5.49 10.47 -10.44
CA LYS A 4 -5.37 10.12 -9.04
C LYS A 4 -4.29 9.08 -8.80
N THR A 5 -4.22 8.07 -9.67
CA THR A 5 -3.21 7.04 -9.52
C THR A 5 -1.82 7.61 -9.72
N GLU A 6 -1.68 8.48 -10.72
CA GLU A 6 -0.38 9.08 -10.99
C GLU A 6 0.08 9.95 -9.81
N ILE A 7 -0.85 10.73 -9.25
CA ILE A 7 -0.53 11.56 -8.10
C ILE A 7 -0.12 10.70 -6.91
N ALA A 8 -0.84 9.58 -6.71
CA ALA A 8 -0.52 8.70 -5.60
C ALA A 8 0.87 8.09 -5.74
N VAL A 9 1.21 7.67 -6.96
CA VAL A 9 2.53 7.08 -7.22
C VAL A 9 3.63 8.10 -6.93
N ARG A 10 3.44 9.33 -7.38
CA ARG A 10 4.44 10.38 -7.16
C ARG A 10 4.60 10.72 -5.69
N ALA A 11 3.48 10.80 -4.97
CA ALA A 11 3.53 11.09 -3.54
C ALA A 11 4.24 9.97 -2.79
N ALA A 12 3.94 8.72 -3.16
CA ALA A 12 4.58 7.58 -2.53
C ALA A 12 6.08 7.57 -2.80
N PHE A 13 6.46 7.85 -4.04
CA PHE A 13 7.88 7.90 -4.39
C PHE A 13 8.62 8.93 -3.53
N LYS A 14 8.02 10.11 -3.39
CA LYS A 14 8.66 11.16 -2.60
C LYS A 14 8.82 10.74 -1.14
N ALA A 15 7.80 10.10 -0.57
CA ALA A 15 7.89 9.66 0.82
C ALA A 15 8.98 8.60 0.99
N VAL A 16 9.05 7.66 0.05
CA VAL A 16 10.08 6.62 0.11
C VAL A 16 11.47 7.23 -0.03
N ALA A 17 11.61 8.23 -0.87
CA ALA A 17 12.88 8.92 -1.04
C ALA A 17 13.32 9.60 0.26
N ASP A 18 12.35 9.97 1.10
CA ASP A 18 12.62 10.55 2.42
C ASP A 18 12.75 9.49 3.50
N SER A 19 12.86 8.23 3.12
CA SER A 19 13.00 7.10 4.03
C SER A 19 11.75 6.88 4.89
N LYS A 20 10.58 7.22 4.37
CA LYS A 20 9.33 7.00 5.07
C LYS A 20 8.56 5.87 4.43
N GLN A 21 7.72 5.23 5.22
CA GLN A 21 6.85 4.18 4.71
C GLN A 21 5.51 4.77 4.28
N VAL A 22 4.89 4.12 3.32
CA VAL A 22 3.62 4.58 2.75
C VAL A 22 2.56 3.49 2.91
N ALA A 23 1.38 3.87 3.36
CA ALA A 23 0.24 2.97 3.42
C ALA A 23 -0.80 3.44 2.40
N VAL A 24 -1.25 2.52 1.57
CA VAL A 24 -2.29 2.82 0.58
C VAL A 24 -3.53 2.03 0.97
N LEU A 25 -4.60 2.74 1.31
CA LEU A 25 -5.85 2.12 1.71
C LEU A 25 -6.80 2.04 0.53
N VAL A 26 -7.36 0.86 0.34
CA VAL A 26 -8.33 0.63 -0.72
C VAL A 26 -9.57 -0.04 -0.13
N PRO A 27 -10.72 0.09 -0.79
CA PRO A 27 -11.95 -0.49 -0.23
C PRO A 27 -12.08 -2.00 -0.38
N THR A 28 -11.37 -2.61 -1.32
CA THR A 28 -11.51 -4.05 -1.55
C THR A 28 -10.16 -4.69 -1.80
N THR A 29 -10.10 -6.02 -1.59
CA THR A 29 -8.87 -6.77 -1.85
C THR A 29 -8.52 -6.80 -3.33
N ILE A 30 -9.52 -6.74 -4.20
CA ILE A 30 -9.27 -6.70 -5.63
C ILE A 30 -8.54 -5.41 -6.00
N LEU A 31 -8.97 -4.29 -5.43
CA LEU A 31 -8.30 -3.03 -5.68
C LEU A 31 -6.90 -3.02 -5.09
N ALA A 32 -6.71 -3.72 -3.96
CA ALA A 32 -5.38 -3.82 -3.39
C ALA A 32 -4.41 -4.47 -4.39
N LEU A 33 -4.84 -5.54 -5.03
CA LEU A 33 -3.99 -6.21 -6.01
C LEU A 33 -3.74 -5.33 -7.23
N GLN A 34 -4.77 -4.62 -7.69
CA GLN A 34 -4.61 -3.74 -8.83
C GLN A 34 -3.63 -2.61 -8.55
N HIS A 35 -3.74 -2.01 -7.38
CA HIS A 35 -2.81 -0.95 -6.99
C HIS A 35 -1.40 -1.48 -6.81
N TYR A 36 -1.29 -2.68 -6.23
CA TYR A 36 0.00 -3.30 -6.08
C TYR A 36 0.70 -3.44 -7.44
N ASN A 37 -0.02 -3.98 -8.42
CA ASN A 37 0.56 -4.16 -9.75
C ASN A 37 0.93 -2.82 -10.38
N THR A 38 0.09 -1.81 -10.20
CA THR A 38 0.37 -0.49 -10.75
C THR A 38 1.61 0.13 -10.11
N PHE A 39 1.71 0.06 -8.79
CA PHE A 39 2.86 0.65 -8.10
C PHE A 39 4.14 -0.08 -8.47
N VAL A 40 4.10 -1.40 -8.52
CA VAL A 40 5.28 -2.17 -8.90
C VAL A 40 5.73 -1.79 -10.31
N GLN A 41 4.78 -1.68 -11.22
CA GLN A 41 5.11 -1.35 -12.60
C GLN A 41 5.68 0.05 -12.73
N ARG A 42 5.08 1.01 -12.03
CA ARG A 42 5.50 2.41 -12.13
C ARG A 42 6.82 2.68 -11.44
N LEU A 43 7.12 1.92 -10.39
CA LEU A 43 8.30 2.16 -9.59
C LEU A 43 9.37 1.08 -9.78
N HIS A 44 9.28 0.32 -10.85
CA HIS A 44 10.20 -0.81 -11.04
C HIS A 44 11.65 -0.38 -11.19
N ASN A 45 11.90 0.87 -11.55
CA ASN A 45 13.28 1.37 -11.70
C ASN A 45 13.87 1.88 -10.40
N PHE A 46 13.10 1.84 -9.32
CA PHE A 46 13.57 2.35 -8.03
C PHE A 46 13.72 1.23 -7.03
N PRO A 47 14.73 1.31 -6.15
CA PRO A 47 14.94 0.28 -5.13
C PRO A 47 13.95 0.47 -3.97
N CYS A 48 12.70 0.14 -4.19
CA CYS A 48 11.73 0.18 -3.12
C CYS A 48 10.95 -1.13 -3.06
N ASN A 49 10.58 -1.52 -1.86
CA ASN A 49 9.88 -2.78 -1.63
C ASN A 49 8.41 -2.51 -1.44
N ILE A 50 7.60 -3.12 -2.30
CA ILE A 50 6.16 -2.93 -2.31
C ILE A 50 5.49 -4.27 -2.03
N ASP A 51 4.50 -4.27 -1.14
CA ASP A 51 3.75 -5.49 -0.89
C ASP A 51 2.29 -5.13 -0.65
N TYR A 52 1.44 -6.14 -0.58
CA TYR A 52 0.02 -5.91 -0.38
C TYR A 52 -0.55 -6.94 0.57
N VAL A 53 -1.63 -6.58 1.24
CA VAL A 53 -2.34 -7.44 2.17
C VAL A 53 -3.72 -7.71 1.62
N SER A 54 -4.08 -8.99 1.53
CA SER A 54 -5.41 -9.38 1.12
C SER A 54 -5.76 -10.65 1.86
N ARG A 55 -7.05 -10.96 1.93
CA ARG A 55 -7.49 -12.19 2.60
C ARG A 55 -7.05 -13.44 1.86
N LEU A 56 -6.56 -13.29 0.64
CA LEU A 56 -6.08 -14.42 -0.14
C LEU A 56 -4.64 -14.80 0.20
N ARG A 57 -3.95 -13.97 0.96
CA ARG A 57 -2.59 -14.26 1.39
C ARG A 57 -2.62 -15.26 2.54
N THR A 58 -1.68 -16.18 2.55
CA THR A 58 -1.62 -17.18 3.62
C THR A 58 -1.20 -16.55 4.94
N ALA A 59 -1.45 -17.27 6.03
CA ALA A 59 -1.04 -16.79 7.34
C ALA A 59 0.48 -16.58 7.39
N LYS A 60 1.23 -17.48 6.75
CA LYS A 60 2.67 -17.37 6.70
C LYS A 60 3.10 -16.12 5.95
N GLU A 61 2.46 -15.83 4.82
CA GLU A 61 2.77 -14.64 4.06
C GLU A 61 2.47 -13.39 4.86
N LEU A 62 1.33 -13.36 5.56
CA LEU A 62 0.96 -12.21 6.36
C LEU A 62 1.93 -12.00 7.52
N SER A 63 2.37 -13.09 8.14
CA SER A 63 3.33 -13.01 9.22
C SER A 63 4.64 -12.40 8.74
N ASP A 64 5.09 -12.82 7.57
CA ASP A 64 6.31 -12.29 6.97
C ASP A 64 6.15 -10.80 6.64
N ILE A 65 5.00 -10.42 6.09
CA ILE A 65 4.73 -9.03 5.77
C ILE A 65 4.78 -8.16 7.03
N LYS A 66 4.14 -8.62 8.10
CA LYS A 66 4.14 -7.88 9.34
C LYS A 66 5.55 -7.68 9.88
N LYS A 67 6.36 -8.70 9.79
CA LYS A 67 7.74 -8.62 10.27
C LYS A 67 8.55 -7.62 9.45
N ARG A 68 8.46 -7.73 8.12
CA ARG A 68 9.22 -6.83 7.26
C ARG A 68 8.75 -5.39 7.36
N LEU A 69 7.44 -5.20 7.58
CA LEU A 69 6.90 -3.86 7.74
C LEU A 69 7.46 -3.21 9.02
N LYS A 70 7.48 -3.96 10.10
CA LYS A 70 7.99 -3.48 11.37
C LYS A 70 9.48 -3.16 11.30
N GLU A 71 10.22 -3.91 10.51
CA GLU A 71 11.66 -3.71 10.37
C GLU A 71 12.01 -2.65 9.34
N GLY A 72 11.01 -2.08 8.68
CA GLY A 72 11.27 -1.07 7.68
C GLY A 72 11.67 -1.61 6.33
N GLN A 73 11.48 -2.90 6.10
CA GLN A 73 11.87 -3.53 4.84
C GLN A 73 10.78 -3.43 3.77
N ILE A 74 9.59 -2.99 4.14
CA ILE A 74 8.54 -2.69 3.18
C ILE A 74 8.37 -1.19 3.14
N ASP A 75 8.52 -0.62 1.95
CA ASP A 75 8.40 0.82 1.79
C ASP A 75 6.97 1.25 1.51
N ILE A 76 6.23 0.45 0.73
CA ILE A 76 4.86 0.74 0.40
C ILE A 76 4.02 -0.49 0.65
N ILE A 77 2.99 -0.35 1.48
CA ILE A 77 2.06 -1.44 1.77
C ILE A 77 0.67 -1.03 1.32
N ILE A 78 -0.01 -1.93 0.63
CA ILE A 78 -1.33 -1.66 0.08
C ILE A 78 -2.32 -2.67 0.67
N GLY A 79 -3.47 -2.19 1.08
CA GLY A 79 -4.47 -3.08 1.64
C GLY A 79 -5.71 -2.34 2.06
N THR A 80 -6.67 -3.09 2.59
CA THR A 80 -7.85 -2.48 3.17
C THR A 80 -7.47 -1.88 4.52
N HIS A 81 -8.46 -1.33 5.22
CA HIS A 81 -8.16 -0.71 6.51
C HIS A 81 -7.52 -1.66 7.52
N LYS A 82 -7.45 -2.95 7.21
CA LYS A 82 -6.78 -3.90 8.08
C LYS A 82 -5.31 -3.55 8.31
N ILE A 83 -4.68 -2.91 7.34
CA ILE A 83 -3.26 -2.57 7.51
C ILE A 83 -3.04 -1.47 8.54
N LEU A 84 -4.12 -0.86 9.02
CA LEU A 84 -4.02 0.12 10.10
C LEU A 84 -4.36 -0.47 11.45
N SER A 85 -4.61 -1.77 11.53
CA SER A 85 -4.90 -2.42 12.78
C SER A 85 -3.62 -2.57 13.61
N LYS A 86 -3.79 -2.95 14.87
CA LYS A 86 -2.65 -3.11 15.77
C LYS A 86 -1.68 -4.18 15.31
N ASP A 87 -2.16 -5.12 14.49
CA ASP A 87 -1.31 -6.21 14.03
C ASP A 87 -0.24 -5.75 13.04
N PHE A 88 -0.45 -4.60 12.41
CA PHE A 88 0.49 -4.09 11.42
C PHE A 88 1.21 -2.88 11.99
N VAL A 89 2.46 -3.10 12.38
CA VAL A 89 3.28 -2.05 12.98
C VAL A 89 4.24 -1.52 11.93
N PHE A 90 4.23 -0.21 11.76
CA PHE A 90 5.14 0.47 10.83
C PHE A 90 6.37 0.94 11.59
N LYS A 91 7.51 0.88 10.92
CA LYS A 91 8.71 1.44 11.52
C LYS A 91 8.68 2.97 11.48
N ASP A 92 8.25 3.52 10.35
CA ASP A 92 8.24 4.97 10.17
C ASP A 92 7.25 5.35 9.09
N LEU A 93 5.97 5.33 9.44
CA LEU A 93 4.92 5.66 8.48
C LEU A 93 4.87 7.18 8.25
N GLY A 94 5.05 7.59 7.00
CA GLY A 94 5.08 8.99 6.66
C GLY A 94 3.96 9.46 5.75
N LEU A 95 3.24 8.55 5.10
CA LEU A 95 2.20 8.96 4.17
C LEU A 95 1.09 7.92 4.16
N LEU A 96 -0.14 8.39 4.20
CA LEU A 96 -1.32 7.55 4.09
C LEU A 96 -2.13 8.01 2.88
N ILE A 97 -2.33 7.10 1.93
CA ILE A 97 -3.11 7.39 0.74
C ILE A 97 -4.41 6.60 0.83
N ILE A 98 -5.52 7.27 0.62
CA ILE A 98 -6.84 6.64 0.72
C ILE A 98 -7.53 6.69 -0.63
N ASP A 99 -7.90 5.52 -1.13
CA ASP A 99 -8.66 5.40 -2.37
C ASP A 99 -10.13 5.17 -2.03
N GLU A 100 -10.99 6.08 -2.46
CA GLU A 100 -12.42 6.01 -2.18
C GLU A 100 -13.24 5.73 -3.43
N GLU A 101 -12.63 5.13 -4.42
CA GLU A 101 -13.31 4.91 -5.69
C GLU A 101 -14.61 4.12 -5.53
N GLN A 102 -14.61 3.10 -4.68
CA GLN A 102 -15.81 2.31 -4.46
C GLN A 102 -16.95 3.18 -3.90
N LYS A 103 -16.59 4.15 -3.10
CA LYS A 103 -17.57 5.01 -2.48
C LYS A 103 -18.37 5.77 -3.52
N ARG A 104 -17.70 6.24 -4.57
CA ARG A 104 -18.39 6.95 -5.65
C ARG A 104 -19.38 6.04 -6.36
N ASN A 105 -19.01 4.79 -6.55
CA ASN A 105 -19.89 3.84 -7.21
C ASN A 105 -21.16 3.61 -6.42
N LEU A 106 -21.03 3.57 -5.11
CA LEU A 106 -22.18 3.34 -4.25
C LEU A 106 -23.12 4.54 -4.20
N GLY A 107 -22.60 5.69 -4.51
CA GLY A 107 -23.40 6.89 -4.53
C GLY A 107 -24.43 6.91 -5.62
N LYS A 108 -24.41 5.94 -6.48
CA LYS A 108 -25.39 5.85 -7.56
C LYS A 108 -26.55 4.94 -7.19
#